data_46770c0be3f183373cfc17cd37eac0b1
#
_entry.id   46770c0be3f183373cfc17cd37eac0b1
#
_cell.length_a   1.000
_cell.length_b   1.000
_cell.length_c   1.000
_cell.angle_alpha   90.00
_cell.angle_beta   90.00
_cell.angle_gamma   90.00
#
_symmetry.space_group_name_H-M   'P 1'
#
loop_
_entity.id
_entity.type
_entity.pdbx_description
1 polymer ?
#
loop_
_entity_poly.entity_id
_entity_poly.type
_entity_poly.pdbx_seq_one_letter_code
_entity_poly.pdbx_strand_id
1 'polypeptide(L)'
;MSYVFDSSSIFHALKRRRVDVLADNYTVSLTRYELGNILWKEEVLHKRITSVELERLIGFLKRVLDKMKVLKIECCETEVLNIARSLEISFYDASYVFLAKKIRVPLITEDLKLIQRAKPLVDTLTLNDIIGSF
;
A
#
# COMPACT_ATOMS: atom_id res chain seq x y z
N MET A 1 -3.08 -17.21 -2.41
CA MET A 1 -4.00 -16.19 -1.93
C MET A 1 -3.52 -14.82 -2.37
N SER A 2 -4.44 -13.97 -2.79
CA SER A 2 -4.09 -12.63 -3.31
C SER A 2 -4.50 -11.53 -2.35
N TYR A 3 -3.79 -10.41 -2.41
CA TYR A 3 -4.02 -9.26 -1.53
C TYR A 3 -3.84 -7.96 -2.30
N VAL A 4 -4.46 -6.89 -1.80
CA VAL A 4 -4.12 -5.53 -2.19
C VAL A 4 -3.23 -4.95 -1.08
N PHE A 5 -2.08 -4.43 -1.44
CA PHE A 5 -1.16 -3.76 -0.51
C PHE A 5 -1.26 -2.25 -0.71
N ASP A 6 -1.35 -1.51 0.38
CA ASP A 6 -1.18 -0.05 0.32
C ASP A 6 0.30 0.32 0.47
N SER A 7 0.61 1.61 0.39
CA SER A 7 2.00 2.07 0.48
C SER A 7 2.63 1.76 1.84
N SER A 8 1.86 1.84 2.93
CA SER A 8 2.37 1.57 4.27
C SER A 8 2.83 0.12 4.43
N SER A 9 2.07 -0.82 3.92
CA SER A 9 2.39 -2.24 4.02
C SER A 9 3.52 -2.63 3.07
N ILE A 10 3.59 -2.03 1.88
CA ILE A 10 4.72 -2.24 0.97
C ILE A 10 6.00 -1.75 1.61
N PHE A 11 6.00 -0.55 2.19
CA PHE A 11 7.17 0.00 2.86
C PHE A 11 7.59 -0.88 4.04
N HIS A 12 6.63 -1.37 4.81
CA HIS A 12 6.91 -2.27 5.93
C HIS A 12 7.53 -3.58 5.45
N ALA A 13 7.04 -4.14 4.35
CA ALA A 13 7.61 -5.35 3.74
C ALA A 13 9.07 -5.12 3.28
N LEU A 14 9.35 -3.94 2.72
CA LEU A 14 10.71 -3.56 2.34
C LEU A 14 11.63 -3.53 3.57
N LYS A 15 11.19 -2.92 4.66
CA LYS A 15 11.95 -2.82 5.91
C LYS A 15 12.18 -4.19 6.55
N ARG A 16 11.20 -5.08 6.45
CA ARG A 16 11.26 -6.43 6.99
C ARG A 16 11.98 -7.41 6.07
N ARG A 17 12.44 -6.94 4.90
CA ARG A 17 13.06 -7.77 3.85
C ARG A 17 12.17 -8.94 3.43
N ARG A 18 10.86 -8.70 3.39
CA ARG A 18 9.86 -9.69 3.01
C ARG A 18 9.13 -9.27 1.73
N VAL A 19 9.93 -8.89 0.72
CA VAL A 19 9.38 -8.51 -0.59
C VAL A 19 8.81 -9.71 -1.37
N ASP A 20 9.13 -10.92 -0.94
CA ASP A 20 8.58 -12.13 -1.50
C ASP A 20 7.05 -12.15 -1.47
N VAL A 21 6.44 -11.55 -0.44
CA VAL A 21 4.97 -11.52 -0.30
C VAL A 21 4.31 -10.53 -1.25
N LEU A 22 5.07 -9.63 -1.84
CA LEU A 22 4.54 -8.59 -2.73
C LEU A 22 4.35 -9.07 -4.17
N ALA A 23 5.20 -10.00 -4.62
CA ALA A 23 5.18 -10.46 -6.01
C ALA A 23 3.81 -11.04 -6.38
N ASP A 24 3.31 -10.65 -7.56
CA ASP A 24 2.01 -11.06 -8.12
C ASP A 24 0.79 -10.56 -7.34
N ASN A 25 0.99 -9.80 -6.27
CA ASN A 25 -0.08 -9.14 -5.56
C ASN A 25 -0.37 -7.76 -6.12
N TYR A 26 -1.42 -7.13 -5.64
CA TYR A 26 -2.02 -5.94 -6.23
C TYR A 26 -1.70 -4.69 -5.44
N THR A 27 -1.59 -3.57 -6.14
CA THR A 27 -1.57 -2.24 -5.54
C THR A 27 -2.17 -1.23 -6.53
N VAL A 28 -2.38 -0.02 -6.07
CA VAL A 28 -2.90 1.08 -6.90
C VAL A 28 -1.71 1.91 -7.42
N SER A 29 -1.85 2.47 -8.61
CA SER A 29 -0.80 3.31 -9.23
C SER A 29 -0.36 4.47 -8.33
N LEU A 30 -1.23 4.95 -7.45
CA LEU A 30 -0.92 5.96 -6.43
C LEU A 30 0.27 5.58 -5.56
N THR A 31 0.49 4.28 -5.34
CA THR A 31 1.55 3.80 -4.44
C THR A 31 2.93 4.30 -4.85
N ARG A 32 3.16 4.52 -6.15
CA ARG A 32 4.44 5.06 -6.65
C ARG A 32 4.75 6.42 -6.04
N TYR A 33 3.73 7.28 -5.99
CA TYR A 33 3.88 8.61 -5.40
C TYR A 33 4.02 8.56 -3.90
N GLU A 34 3.19 7.76 -3.25
CA GLU A 34 3.20 7.66 -1.79
C GLU A 34 4.51 7.06 -1.27
N LEU A 35 5.01 6.02 -1.92
CA LEU A 35 6.29 5.41 -1.53
C LEU A 35 7.45 6.35 -1.78
N GLY A 36 7.45 7.06 -2.91
CA GLY A 36 8.46 8.09 -3.17
C GLY A 36 8.47 9.15 -2.07
N ASN A 37 7.29 9.57 -1.63
CA ASN A 37 7.16 10.55 -0.57
C ASN A 37 7.64 10.00 0.79
N ILE A 38 7.35 8.74 1.08
CA ILE A 38 7.85 8.08 2.30
C ILE A 38 9.37 8.07 2.31
N LEU A 39 10.01 7.70 1.20
CA LEU A 39 11.46 7.67 1.10
C LEU A 39 12.06 9.08 1.24
N TRP A 40 11.43 10.07 0.63
CA TRP A 40 11.85 11.46 0.77
C TRP A 40 11.82 11.90 2.23
N LYS A 41 10.75 11.59 2.96
CA LYS A 41 10.64 11.91 4.37
C LYS A 41 11.72 11.22 5.21
N GLU A 42 12.00 9.96 4.92
CA GLU A 42 12.99 9.19 5.66
C GLU A 42 14.39 9.80 5.54
N GLU A 43 14.76 10.33 4.39
CA GLU A 43 16.06 10.94 4.18
C GLU A 43 16.07 12.42 4.59
N VAL A 44 15.15 13.21 4.05
CA VAL A 44 15.20 14.67 4.16
C VAL A 44 14.67 15.18 5.50
N LEU A 45 13.53 14.67 5.95
CA LEU A 45 12.89 15.16 7.19
C LEU A 45 13.37 14.44 8.43
N HIS A 46 13.43 13.13 8.38
CA HIS A 46 13.75 12.31 9.56
C HIS A 46 15.22 11.92 9.64
N LYS A 47 15.95 12.05 8.54
CA LYS A 47 17.36 11.72 8.45
C LYS A 47 17.69 10.32 8.95
N ARG A 48 16.80 9.37 8.63
CA ARG A 48 16.94 7.97 9.05
C ARG A 48 17.74 7.14 8.06
N ILE A 49 17.85 7.60 6.83
CA ILE A 49 18.62 6.93 5.78
C ILE A 49 19.55 7.95 5.10
N THR A 50 20.65 7.45 4.53
CA THR A 50 21.59 8.28 3.77
C THR A 50 21.10 8.44 2.33
N SER A 51 21.71 9.39 1.60
CA SER A 51 21.41 9.57 0.17
C SER A 51 21.76 8.32 -0.65
N VAL A 52 22.81 7.61 -0.27
CA VAL A 52 23.21 6.36 -0.94
C VAL A 52 22.16 5.27 -0.70
N GLU A 53 21.67 5.15 0.53
CA GLU A 53 20.61 4.22 0.86
C GLU A 53 19.31 4.55 0.12
N LEU A 54 18.98 5.84 0.02
CA LEU A 54 17.81 6.31 -0.70
C LEU A 54 17.84 5.88 -2.17
N GLU A 55 18.97 6.10 -2.85
CA GLU A 55 19.13 5.70 -4.24
C GLU A 55 19.00 4.20 -4.44
N ARG A 56 19.53 3.43 -3.50
CA ARG A 56 19.43 1.97 -3.52
C ARG A 56 17.99 1.52 -3.31
N LEU A 57 17.28 2.13 -2.37
CA LEU A 57 15.91 1.80 -2.07
C LEU A 57 14.95 2.15 -3.21
N ILE A 58 15.13 3.30 -3.87
CA ILE A 58 14.25 3.65 -4.99
C ILE A 58 14.45 2.70 -6.17
N GLY A 59 15.68 2.28 -6.45
CA GLY A 59 15.94 1.30 -7.49
C GLY A 59 15.33 -0.06 -7.18
N PHE A 60 15.41 -0.48 -5.93
CA PHE A 60 14.80 -1.72 -5.46
C PHE A 60 13.28 -1.67 -5.53
N LEU A 61 12.70 -0.54 -5.10
CA LEU A 61 11.26 -0.32 -5.16
C LEU A 61 10.73 -0.42 -6.58
N LYS A 62 11.41 0.15 -7.55
CA LYS A 62 11.01 0.06 -8.96
C LYS A 62 10.91 -1.41 -9.40
N ARG A 63 11.90 -2.23 -9.03
CA ARG A 63 11.89 -3.65 -9.37
C ARG A 63 10.76 -4.42 -8.69
N VAL A 64 10.44 -4.07 -7.44
CA VAL A 64 9.34 -4.68 -6.69
C VAL A 64 8.00 -4.36 -7.38
N LEU A 65 7.79 -3.10 -7.73
CA LEU A 65 6.54 -2.68 -8.39
C LEU A 65 6.38 -3.32 -9.77
N ASP A 66 7.47 -3.57 -10.48
CA ASP A 66 7.42 -4.28 -11.77
C ASP A 66 6.90 -5.71 -11.62
N LYS A 67 7.04 -6.30 -10.45
CA LYS A 67 6.55 -7.66 -10.16
C LYS A 67 5.17 -7.68 -9.54
N MET A 68 4.62 -6.54 -9.21
CA MET A 68 3.26 -6.40 -8.68
C MET A 68 2.28 -6.07 -9.80
N LYS A 69 1.01 -6.34 -9.55
CA LYS A 69 -0.08 -5.93 -10.44
C LYS A 69 -0.53 -4.55 -10.00
N VAL A 70 -0.04 -3.52 -10.70
CA VAL A 70 -0.33 -2.12 -10.38
C VAL A 70 -1.52 -1.68 -11.21
N LEU A 71 -2.64 -1.36 -10.57
CA LEU A 71 -3.89 -1.03 -11.22
C LEU A 71 -4.27 0.43 -11.01
N LYS A 72 -5.10 0.94 -11.91
CA LYS A 72 -5.58 2.33 -11.91
C LYS A 72 -7.06 2.37 -11.55
N ILE A 73 -7.51 3.52 -11.07
CA ILE A 73 -8.92 3.75 -10.76
C ILE A 73 -9.67 4.48 -11.89
N GLU A 74 -9.07 4.61 -13.06
CA GLU A 74 -9.68 5.33 -14.18
C GLU A 74 -11.10 4.84 -14.46
N CYS A 75 -12.02 5.79 -14.67
CA CYS A 75 -13.45 5.57 -14.86
C CYS A 75 -14.20 5.08 -13.62
N CYS A 76 -13.53 4.94 -12.49
CA CYS A 76 -14.14 4.50 -11.24
C CYS A 76 -14.10 5.58 -10.15
N GLU A 77 -13.81 6.82 -10.51
CA GLU A 77 -13.62 7.92 -9.57
C GLU A 77 -14.84 8.16 -8.69
N THR A 78 -16.05 8.04 -9.27
CA THR A 78 -17.28 8.23 -8.50
C THR A 78 -17.43 7.17 -7.40
N GLU A 79 -17.13 5.91 -7.72
CA GLU A 79 -17.19 4.82 -6.75
C GLU A 79 -16.17 5.01 -5.63
N VAL A 80 -14.95 5.42 -5.97
CA VAL A 80 -13.90 5.70 -4.99
C VAL A 80 -14.32 6.85 -4.08
N LEU A 81 -14.88 7.93 -4.65
CA LEU A 81 -15.35 9.07 -3.86
C LEU A 81 -16.46 8.66 -2.89
N ASN A 82 -17.38 7.81 -3.33
CA ASN A 82 -18.47 7.34 -2.47
C ASN A 82 -17.93 6.52 -1.30
N ILE A 83 -16.91 5.70 -1.52
CA ILE A 83 -16.25 4.95 -0.44
C ILE A 83 -15.60 5.92 0.53
N ALA A 84 -14.87 6.92 0.03
CA ALA A 84 -14.21 7.92 0.86
C ALA A 84 -15.22 8.64 1.77
N ARG A 85 -16.37 9.03 1.20
CA ARG A 85 -17.43 9.70 1.95
C ARG A 85 -18.07 8.79 3.00
N SER A 86 -18.37 7.56 2.64
CA SER A 86 -19.09 6.65 3.54
C SER A 86 -18.21 6.17 4.69
N LEU A 87 -16.92 5.97 4.46
CA LEU A 87 -15.97 5.50 5.49
C LEU A 87 -15.25 6.65 6.19
N GLU A 88 -15.44 7.88 5.74
CA GLU A 88 -14.74 9.06 6.27
C GLU A 88 -13.22 8.89 6.22
N ILE A 89 -12.72 8.44 5.08
CA ILE A 89 -11.30 8.30 4.79
C ILE A 89 -10.93 9.17 3.59
N SER A 90 -9.64 9.36 3.38
CA SER A 90 -9.17 10.12 2.21
C SER A 90 -9.53 9.40 0.92
N PHE A 91 -9.59 10.15 -0.18
CA PHE A 91 -9.76 9.59 -1.51
C PHE A 91 -8.61 8.62 -1.83
N TYR A 92 -7.41 8.95 -1.37
CA TYR A 92 -6.21 8.10 -1.54
C TYR A 92 -6.41 6.74 -0.89
N ASP A 93 -6.77 6.71 0.38
CA ASP A 93 -7.03 5.45 1.10
C ASP A 93 -8.21 4.69 0.49
N ALA A 94 -9.24 5.42 0.07
CA ALA A 94 -10.41 4.84 -0.57
C ALA A 94 -10.06 4.13 -1.88
N SER A 95 -9.03 4.57 -2.59
CA SER A 95 -8.62 3.90 -3.83
C SER A 95 -8.13 2.47 -3.59
N TYR A 96 -7.44 2.23 -2.48
CA TYR A 96 -7.02 0.88 -2.09
C TYR A 96 -8.21 0.03 -1.64
N VAL A 97 -9.10 0.61 -0.85
CA VAL A 97 -10.33 -0.10 -0.41
C VAL A 97 -11.18 -0.48 -1.60
N PHE A 98 -11.35 0.45 -2.55
CA PHE A 98 -12.09 0.20 -3.78
C PHE A 98 -11.52 -1.00 -4.54
N LEU A 99 -10.20 -1.03 -4.73
CA LEU A 99 -9.57 -2.12 -5.47
C LEU A 99 -9.77 -3.46 -4.75
N ALA A 100 -9.54 -3.50 -3.44
CA ALA A 100 -9.73 -4.71 -2.64
C ALA A 100 -11.16 -5.23 -2.74
N LYS A 101 -12.14 -4.33 -2.67
CA LYS A 101 -13.56 -4.68 -2.81
C LYS A 101 -13.86 -5.21 -4.20
N LYS A 102 -13.35 -4.55 -5.24
CA LYS A 102 -13.62 -4.91 -6.63
C LYS A 102 -13.10 -6.30 -6.97
N ILE A 103 -11.89 -6.62 -6.57
CA ILE A 103 -11.28 -7.92 -6.87
C ILE A 103 -11.50 -8.96 -5.77
N ARG A 104 -12.20 -8.59 -4.69
CA ARG A 104 -12.62 -9.48 -3.60
C ARG A 104 -11.46 -10.14 -2.89
N VAL A 105 -10.49 -9.34 -2.49
CA VAL A 105 -9.34 -9.81 -1.71
C VAL A 105 -9.12 -8.90 -0.50
N PRO A 106 -8.43 -9.36 0.54
CA PRO A 106 -8.14 -8.51 1.68
C PRO A 106 -7.22 -7.35 1.34
N LEU A 107 -7.38 -6.25 2.07
CA LEU A 107 -6.48 -5.10 2.04
C LEU A 107 -5.42 -5.29 3.12
N ILE A 108 -4.16 -5.16 2.74
CA ILE A 108 -3.05 -5.21 3.68
C ILE A 108 -2.57 -3.79 3.93
N THR A 109 -2.63 -3.36 5.17
CA THR A 109 -2.22 -2.01 5.58
C THR A 109 -1.65 -2.03 7.00
N GLU A 110 -0.76 -1.10 7.31
CA GLU A 110 -0.24 -0.90 8.66
C GLU A 110 -0.94 0.25 9.38
N ASP A 111 -1.84 0.95 8.70
CA ASP A 111 -2.59 2.07 9.26
C ASP A 111 -3.78 1.55 10.07
N LEU A 112 -3.68 1.63 11.41
CA LEU A 112 -4.70 1.13 12.32
C LEU A 112 -6.07 1.82 12.12
N LYS A 113 -6.06 3.10 11.78
CA LYS A 113 -7.29 3.85 11.53
C LYS A 113 -7.98 3.34 10.27
N LEU A 114 -7.21 3.07 9.21
CA LEU A 114 -7.75 2.53 7.97
C LEU A 114 -8.28 1.11 8.19
N ILE A 115 -7.57 0.29 8.94
CA ILE A 115 -8.04 -1.06 9.31
C ILE A 115 -9.44 -0.96 9.92
N GLN A 116 -9.60 -0.07 10.89
CA GLN A 116 -10.85 0.08 11.61
C GLN A 116 -11.99 0.58 10.72
N ARG A 117 -11.71 1.59 9.90
CA ARG A 117 -12.74 2.24 9.08
C ARG A 117 -13.14 1.42 7.86
N ALA A 118 -12.24 0.62 7.31
CA ALA A 118 -12.52 -0.17 6.11
C ALA A 118 -13.25 -1.49 6.37
N LYS A 119 -13.32 -1.94 7.63
CA LYS A 119 -13.96 -3.21 8.01
C LYS A 119 -15.36 -3.44 7.43
N PRO A 120 -16.25 -2.43 7.35
CA PRO A 120 -17.57 -2.68 6.79
C PRO A 120 -17.58 -3.10 5.31
N LEU A 121 -16.52 -2.81 4.57
CA LEU A 121 -16.48 -3.08 3.13
C LEU A 121 -15.51 -4.18 2.73
N VAL A 122 -14.37 -4.31 3.40
CA VAL A 122 -13.31 -5.26 3.02
C VAL A 122 -12.66 -5.86 4.26
N ASP A 123 -12.11 -7.05 4.11
CA ASP A 123 -11.22 -7.60 5.13
C ASP A 123 -9.92 -6.83 5.13
N THR A 124 -9.44 -6.49 6.31
CA THR A 124 -8.18 -5.75 6.48
C THR A 124 -7.24 -6.55 7.37
N LEU A 125 -6.00 -6.66 6.94
CA LEU A 125 -4.96 -7.39 7.65
C LEU A 125 -3.69 -6.56 7.68
N THR A 126 -2.83 -6.84 8.64
CA THR A 126 -1.47 -6.27 8.65
C THR A 126 -0.51 -7.23 7.93
N LEU A 127 0.68 -6.74 7.66
CA LEU A 127 1.72 -7.59 7.07
C LEU A 127 2.01 -8.79 7.99
N ASN A 128 2.08 -8.55 9.30
CA ASN A 128 2.34 -9.62 10.28
C ASN A 128 1.27 -10.72 10.25
N ASP A 129 0.03 -10.37 9.94
CA ASP A 129 -1.06 -11.34 9.86
C ASP A 129 -0.84 -12.38 8.74
N ILE A 130 -0.11 -12.01 7.70
CA ILE A 130 0.13 -12.91 6.56
C ILE A 130 1.51 -13.55 6.55
N ILE A 131 2.49 -12.98 7.26
CA ILE A 131 3.85 -13.56 7.33
C ILE A 131 4.20 -14.12 8.70
N GLY A 132 3.33 -13.87 9.69
CA GLY A 132 3.63 -14.18 11.08
C GLY A 132 4.51 -13.11 11.73
N SER A 133 4.59 -13.16 13.05
CA SER A 133 5.41 -12.23 13.83
C SER A 133 6.77 -12.88 14.13
N PHE A 134 7.81 -12.34 13.56
CA PHE A 134 9.19 -12.74 13.85
C PHE A 134 9.91 -11.62 14.53
#